data_0854112d8a7d26f5a65f1dfe3b960a7b
#
_entry.id   0854112d8a7d26f5a65f1dfe3b960a7b
#
_cell.length_a   1.000
_cell.length_b   1.000
_cell.length_c   1.000
_cell.angle_alpha   90.00
_cell.angle_beta   90.00
_cell.angle_gamma   90.00
#
_symmetry.space_group_name_H-M   'P 1'
#
loop_
_entity.id
_entity.type
_entity.pdbx_description
1 polymer ?
#
loop_
_entity_poly.entity_id
_entity_poly.type
_entity_poly.pdbx_seq_one_letter_code
_entity_poly.pdbx_strand_id
1 'polypeptide(L)'
;ALGYRMTKDPSVYILFKIKDRDESILVWTTTPWTLISNVALAVGSDIDYVKVLHKDKKIILAKARLQVLDGDYEILEEFKGSTLENTAYEQLLNYVTPNKRAFYVICGDFVSTEDGSGVVHIAPAFGQDDYEVAKKYDLPMLQPVTRGGLFTEEVTDFAGKFVKDADIDIIVKLKYDGKLYKKETIEHQYPFSWRHTDVPVIYYARESWFIRTTEYAPKMVELNNTINWYPPEVGSGRFGNWLEDNKDWALSRDRFWATPLPVWVSE
;
A
#
# COMPACT_ATOMS: atom_id res chain seq x y z
N ALA A 1 -20.29 11.03 0.70
CA ALA A 1 -19.80 10.40 -0.53
C ALA A 1 -18.52 11.10 -0.96
N LEU A 2 -17.51 10.34 -1.35
CA LEU A 2 -16.29 10.86 -1.95
C LEU A 2 -16.62 11.29 -3.39
N GLY A 3 -16.05 12.43 -3.82
CA GLY A 3 -16.15 12.87 -5.20
C GLY A 3 -15.15 12.10 -6.07
N TYR A 4 -15.52 10.92 -6.57
CA TYR A 4 -14.65 10.18 -7.51
C TYR A 4 -14.69 10.84 -8.89
N ARG A 5 -13.51 10.99 -9.49
CA ARG A 5 -13.34 11.52 -10.85
C ARG A 5 -12.31 10.71 -11.63
N MET A 6 -12.47 10.63 -12.93
CA MET A 6 -11.45 10.11 -13.82
C MET A 6 -10.25 11.06 -13.80
N THR A 7 -9.08 10.51 -13.49
CA THR A 7 -7.82 11.25 -13.36
C THR A 7 -6.72 10.50 -14.10
N LYS A 8 -5.83 11.25 -14.73
CA LYS A 8 -4.63 10.73 -15.36
C LYS A 8 -3.47 10.90 -14.40
N ASP A 9 -3.00 9.79 -13.85
CA ASP A 9 -1.85 9.77 -12.95
C ASP A 9 -0.67 9.02 -13.60
N PRO A 10 0.58 9.37 -13.26
CA PRO A 10 1.72 8.58 -13.67
C PRO A 10 1.71 7.22 -12.96
N SER A 11 2.05 6.17 -13.69
CA SER A 11 2.43 4.89 -13.11
C SER A 11 3.86 4.56 -13.49
N VAL A 12 4.57 3.85 -12.62
CA VAL A 12 5.98 3.56 -12.81
C VAL A 12 6.31 2.12 -12.48
N TYR A 13 7.21 1.55 -13.29
CA TYR A 13 7.89 0.29 -13.00
C TYR A 13 9.30 0.61 -12.52
N ILE A 14 9.67 0.07 -11.36
CA ILE A 14 10.89 0.41 -10.65
C ILE A 14 11.68 -0.85 -10.34
N LEU A 15 12.99 -0.76 -10.43
CA LEU A 15 13.94 -1.83 -10.11
C LEU A 15 14.40 -1.70 -8.66
N PHE A 16 13.99 -2.62 -7.81
CA PHE A 16 14.50 -2.76 -6.45
C PHE A 16 15.66 -3.74 -6.45
N LYS A 17 16.86 -3.24 -6.21
CA LYS A 17 18.08 -4.03 -6.23
C LYS A 17 18.12 -5.01 -5.06
N ILE A 18 18.30 -6.30 -5.33
CA ILE A 18 18.52 -7.29 -4.28
C ILE A 18 19.89 -7.08 -3.67
N LYS A 19 19.96 -7.11 -2.33
CA LYS A 19 21.21 -6.91 -1.61
C LYS A 19 22.20 -8.02 -1.92
N ASP A 20 23.46 -7.66 -2.15
CA ASP A 20 24.56 -8.57 -2.42
C ASP A 20 24.40 -9.46 -3.68
N ARG A 21 23.47 -9.10 -4.58
CA ARG A 21 23.24 -9.79 -5.85
C ARG A 21 23.13 -8.81 -7.01
N ASP A 22 23.49 -9.26 -8.20
CA ASP A 22 23.29 -8.49 -9.44
C ASP A 22 21.91 -8.82 -10.05
N GLU A 23 20.87 -8.63 -9.25
CA GLU A 23 19.48 -8.93 -9.58
C GLU A 23 18.58 -7.83 -9.02
N SER A 24 17.47 -7.56 -9.69
CA SER A 24 16.47 -6.60 -9.22
C SER A 24 15.06 -7.16 -9.30
N ILE A 25 14.20 -6.77 -8.38
CA ILE A 25 12.78 -7.08 -8.41
C ILE A 25 12.06 -5.91 -9.10
N LEU A 26 11.25 -6.22 -10.12
CA LEU A 26 10.43 -5.23 -10.80
C LEU A 26 9.14 -4.98 -10.02
N VAL A 27 8.91 -3.74 -9.64
CA VAL A 27 7.76 -3.32 -8.84
C VAL A 27 6.99 -2.24 -9.59
N TRP A 28 5.68 -2.27 -9.52
CA TRP A 28 4.81 -1.28 -10.13
C TRP A 28 4.03 -0.50 -9.09
N THR A 29 3.87 0.80 -9.32
CA THR A 29 3.00 1.65 -8.50
C THR A 29 2.38 2.78 -9.30
N THR A 30 1.21 3.23 -8.86
CA THR A 30 0.49 4.42 -9.35
C THR A 30 0.66 5.62 -8.43
N THR A 31 1.39 5.45 -7.33
CA THR A 31 1.63 6.47 -6.30
C THR A 31 3.13 6.62 -6.02
N PRO A 32 3.92 7.23 -6.93
CA PRO A 32 5.38 7.33 -6.78
C PRO A 32 5.82 7.95 -5.45
N TRP A 33 5.06 8.89 -4.90
CA TRP A 33 5.39 9.56 -3.65
C TRP A 33 5.43 8.62 -2.43
N THR A 34 4.67 7.49 -2.44
CA THR A 34 4.68 6.53 -1.33
C THR A 34 5.95 5.66 -1.30
N LEU A 35 6.73 5.63 -2.39
CA LEU A 35 8.00 4.90 -2.46
C LEU A 35 9.03 5.37 -1.43
N ILE A 36 8.94 6.61 -0.98
CA ILE A 36 9.79 7.17 0.09
C ILE A 36 9.55 6.45 1.42
N SER A 37 8.35 5.93 1.60
CA SER A 37 7.91 5.21 2.81
C SER A 37 7.89 3.69 2.63
N ASN A 38 8.51 3.17 1.55
CA ASN A 38 8.63 1.74 1.34
C ASN A 38 9.40 1.07 2.48
N VAL A 39 8.89 -0.07 2.97
CA VAL A 39 9.53 -0.88 4.04
C VAL A 39 9.65 -2.35 3.69
N ALA A 40 8.83 -2.85 2.75
CA ALA A 40 8.86 -4.22 2.27
C ALA A 40 8.34 -4.31 0.84
N LEU A 41 8.57 -5.45 0.20
CA LEU A 41 7.92 -5.86 -1.05
C LEU A 41 7.09 -7.11 -0.77
N ALA A 42 5.85 -7.15 -1.25
CA ALA A 42 4.98 -8.31 -1.10
C ALA A 42 4.88 -9.09 -2.41
N VAL A 43 4.95 -10.42 -2.29
CA VAL A 43 4.74 -11.40 -3.37
C VAL A 43 3.65 -12.39 -2.96
N GLY A 44 2.96 -12.99 -3.93
CA GLY A 44 2.04 -14.09 -3.65
C GLY A 44 2.81 -15.40 -3.48
N SER A 45 2.62 -16.10 -2.36
CA SER A 45 3.37 -17.34 -2.04
C SER A 45 3.28 -18.39 -3.15
N ASP A 46 2.09 -18.57 -3.74
CA ASP A 46 1.79 -19.58 -4.74
C ASP A 46 1.85 -19.09 -6.18
N ILE A 47 2.11 -17.78 -6.38
CA ILE A 47 2.29 -17.19 -7.70
C ILE A 47 3.64 -17.64 -8.29
N ASP A 48 3.64 -17.93 -9.59
CA ASP A 48 4.86 -18.25 -10.33
C ASP A 48 5.61 -16.96 -10.69
N TYR A 49 6.87 -16.90 -10.31
CA TYR A 49 7.81 -15.82 -10.64
C TYR A 49 8.90 -16.34 -11.55
N VAL A 50 9.47 -15.44 -12.31
CA VAL A 50 10.60 -15.73 -13.19
C VAL A 50 11.72 -14.73 -12.96
N LYS A 51 12.95 -15.22 -13.09
CA LYS A 51 14.13 -14.40 -13.26
C LYS A 51 14.45 -14.37 -14.75
N VAL A 52 14.53 -13.20 -15.32
CA VAL A 52 14.86 -13.01 -16.74
C VAL A 52 16.11 -12.18 -16.90
N LEU A 53 16.87 -12.47 -17.98
CA LEU A 53 17.88 -11.56 -18.50
C LEU A 53 17.23 -10.67 -19.56
N HIS A 54 17.19 -9.37 -19.31
CA HIS A 54 16.60 -8.38 -20.20
C HIS A 54 17.47 -7.12 -20.23
N LYS A 55 17.95 -6.73 -21.42
CA LYS A 55 18.84 -5.55 -21.59
C LYS A 55 20.02 -5.54 -20.59
N ASP A 56 20.72 -6.67 -20.49
CA ASP A 56 21.87 -6.90 -19.59
C ASP A 56 21.54 -6.78 -18.08
N LYS A 57 20.26 -6.79 -17.70
CA LYS A 57 19.80 -6.79 -16.30
C LYS A 57 19.06 -8.06 -15.97
N LYS A 58 19.33 -8.63 -14.81
CA LYS A 58 18.55 -9.74 -14.25
C LYS A 58 17.38 -9.17 -13.46
N ILE A 59 16.17 -9.46 -13.95
CA ILE A 59 14.92 -8.89 -13.42
C ILE A 59 14.01 -10.02 -12.95
N ILE A 60 13.40 -9.86 -11.78
CA ILE A 60 12.42 -10.78 -11.20
C ILE A 60 11.05 -10.12 -11.25
N LEU A 61 10.06 -10.85 -11.79
CA LEU A 61 8.65 -10.45 -11.84
C LEU A 61 7.75 -11.69 -11.92
N ALA A 62 6.44 -11.52 -11.72
CA ALA A 62 5.50 -12.62 -11.92
C ALA A 62 5.51 -13.10 -13.38
N LYS A 63 5.51 -14.43 -13.58
CA LYS A 63 5.53 -15.05 -14.91
C LYS A 63 4.35 -14.59 -15.77
N ALA A 64 3.18 -14.43 -15.18
CA ALA A 64 1.98 -13.92 -15.84
C ALA A 64 2.10 -12.46 -16.32
N ARG A 65 3.16 -11.74 -15.90
CA ARG A 65 3.39 -10.32 -16.22
C ARG A 65 4.57 -10.08 -17.16
N LEU A 66 5.08 -11.10 -17.81
CA LEU A 66 6.20 -10.98 -18.77
C LEU A 66 5.95 -9.95 -19.89
N GLN A 67 4.69 -9.74 -20.26
CA GLN A 67 4.30 -8.74 -21.27
C GLN A 67 4.61 -7.28 -20.89
N VAL A 68 4.96 -6.99 -19.63
CA VAL A 68 5.39 -5.62 -19.25
C VAL A 68 6.81 -5.29 -19.69
N LEU A 69 7.59 -6.32 -20.07
CA LEU A 69 8.94 -6.16 -20.58
C LEU A 69 8.90 -5.76 -22.07
N ASP A 70 9.64 -4.69 -22.40
CA ASP A 70 9.70 -4.16 -23.76
C ASP A 70 10.85 -4.84 -24.55
N GLY A 71 10.54 -5.75 -25.46
CA GLY A 71 11.49 -6.45 -26.32
C GLY A 71 11.88 -7.83 -25.79
N ASP A 72 13.01 -8.34 -26.29
CA ASP A 72 13.44 -9.73 -26.03
C ASP A 72 13.97 -9.91 -24.61
N TYR A 73 13.73 -11.08 -24.07
CA TYR A 73 14.24 -11.53 -22.76
C TYR A 73 14.54 -13.03 -22.80
N GLU A 74 15.42 -13.47 -21.92
CA GLU A 74 15.73 -14.88 -21.67
C GLU A 74 15.28 -15.26 -20.26
N ILE A 75 14.49 -16.33 -20.12
CA ILE A 75 14.11 -16.85 -18.81
C ILE A 75 15.27 -17.67 -18.27
N LEU A 76 15.84 -17.23 -17.15
CA LEU A 76 16.97 -17.89 -16.48
C LEU A 76 16.48 -18.89 -15.42
N GLU A 77 15.38 -18.58 -14.74
CA GLU A 77 14.89 -19.37 -13.61
C GLU A 77 13.40 -19.15 -13.43
N GLU A 78 12.68 -20.20 -13.01
CA GLU A 78 11.26 -20.14 -12.61
C GLU A 78 11.12 -20.69 -11.18
N PHE A 79 10.32 -20.02 -10.35
CA PHE A 79 10.13 -20.40 -8.95
C PHE A 79 8.82 -19.84 -8.37
N LYS A 80 8.39 -20.37 -7.24
CA LYS A 80 7.24 -19.83 -6.47
C LYS A 80 7.62 -18.60 -5.66
N GLY A 81 6.67 -17.69 -5.46
CA GLY A 81 6.91 -16.47 -4.69
C GLY A 81 7.39 -16.72 -3.25
N SER A 82 6.98 -17.83 -2.64
CA SER A 82 7.48 -18.26 -1.32
C SER A 82 9.01 -18.38 -1.25
N THR A 83 9.69 -18.68 -2.37
CA THR A 83 11.16 -18.73 -2.46
C THR A 83 11.82 -17.35 -2.26
N LEU A 84 11.11 -16.28 -2.56
CA LEU A 84 11.60 -14.91 -2.39
C LEU A 84 11.45 -14.40 -0.96
N GLU A 85 10.68 -15.07 -0.10
CA GLU A 85 10.43 -14.60 1.25
C GLU A 85 11.73 -14.38 2.03
N ASN A 86 11.80 -13.28 2.77
CA ASN A 86 13.00 -12.81 3.47
C ASN A 86 14.20 -12.39 2.61
N THR A 87 14.07 -12.36 1.28
CA THR A 87 15.11 -11.79 0.41
C THR A 87 15.28 -10.31 0.71
N ALA A 88 16.48 -9.90 1.14
CA ALA A 88 16.78 -8.50 1.44
C ALA A 88 17.07 -7.71 0.14
N TYR A 89 16.62 -6.46 0.11
CA TYR A 89 16.90 -5.53 -0.98
C TYR A 89 17.43 -4.19 -0.46
N GLU A 90 18.04 -3.41 -1.33
CA GLU A 90 18.56 -2.08 -0.99
C GLU A 90 17.41 -1.07 -0.86
N GLN A 91 17.46 -0.20 0.15
CA GLN A 91 16.49 0.90 0.29
C GLN A 91 16.44 1.72 -0.99
N LEU A 92 15.24 1.93 -1.53
CA LEU A 92 15.07 2.61 -2.81
C LEU A 92 15.45 4.10 -2.75
N LEU A 93 14.91 4.81 -1.75
CA LEU A 93 15.13 6.23 -1.50
C LEU A 93 15.50 6.42 -0.03
N ASN A 94 16.76 6.75 0.23
CA ASN A 94 17.35 6.74 1.57
C ASN A 94 17.18 8.10 2.29
N TYR A 95 15.94 8.50 2.57
CA TYR A 95 15.65 9.71 3.36
C TYR A 95 15.38 9.40 4.83
N VAL A 96 14.69 8.30 5.11
CA VAL A 96 14.24 7.95 6.46
C VAL A 96 14.85 6.62 6.88
N THR A 97 15.43 6.59 8.07
CA THR A 97 15.99 5.37 8.64
C THR A 97 14.91 4.62 9.44
N PRO A 98 14.65 3.34 9.12
CA PRO A 98 13.68 2.56 9.88
C PRO A 98 14.21 2.22 11.28
N ASN A 99 13.31 2.16 12.25
CA ASN A 99 13.62 1.78 13.64
C ASN A 99 13.50 0.27 13.91
N LYS A 100 13.10 -0.50 12.89
CA LYS A 100 12.96 -1.97 12.93
C LYS A 100 13.51 -2.56 11.62
N ARG A 101 13.54 -3.89 11.55
CA ARG A 101 13.90 -4.61 10.30
C ARG A 101 12.97 -4.20 9.16
N ALA A 102 13.57 -3.79 8.04
CA ALA A 102 12.88 -3.38 6.83
C ALA A 102 13.65 -3.85 5.58
N PHE A 103 13.09 -3.56 4.40
CA PHE A 103 13.68 -3.81 3.08
C PHE A 103 13.94 -5.28 2.79
N TYR A 104 12.90 -6.10 2.97
CA TYR A 104 12.89 -7.50 2.60
C TYR A 104 11.55 -7.91 2.01
N VAL A 105 11.55 -9.02 1.29
CA VAL A 105 10.34 -9.57 0.65
C VAL A 105 9.51 -10.33 1.68
N ILE A 106 8.20 -10.12 1.64
CA ILE A 106 7.19 -10.82 2.45
C ILE A 106 6.17 -11.50 1.53
N CYS A 107 5.39 -12.43 2.07
CA CYS A 107 4.26 -13.02 1.37
C CYS A 107 2.93 -12.36 1.77
N GLY A 108 2.07 -12.09 0.77
CA GLY A 108 0.76 -11.48 0.98
C GLY A 108 -0.29 -12.06 0.04
N ASP A 109 -1.46 -12.42 0.59
CA ASP A 109 -2.55 -13.04 -0.16
C ASP A 109 -3.31 -12.04 -1.07
N PHE A 110 -3.09 -10.74 -0.85
CA PHE A 110 -3.65 -9.63 -1.65
C PHE A 110 -2.90 -9.35 -2.95
N VAL A 111 -1.75 -10.00 -3.17
CA VAL A 111 -0.96 -9.80 -4.39
C VAL A 111 -1.68 -10.40 -5.60
N SER A 112 -1.95 -9.56 -6.61
CA SER A 112 -2.58 -9.95 -7.86
C SER A 112 -1.60 -9.92 -9.03
N THR A 113 -1.91 -10.68 -10.07
CA THR A 113 -1.22 -10.66 -11.36
C THR A 113 -2.07 -10.07 -12.48
N GLU A 114 -3.19 -9.43 -12.17
CA GLU A 114 -4.05 -8.79 -13.16
C GLU A 114 -3.39 -7.53 -13.72
N ASP A 115 -2.74 -6.75 -12.84
CA ASP A 115 -2.03 -5.52 -13.19
C ASP A 115 -0.59 -5.51 -12.65
N GLY A 116 0.19 -4.53 -13.08
CA GLY A 116 1.55 -4.28 -12.59
C GLY A 116 2.55 -5.39 -12.93
N SER A 117 3.41 -5.71 -11.99
CA SER A 117 4.50 -6.68 -12.11
C SER A 117 4.25 -7.98 -11.31
N GLY A 118 3.14 -8.06 -10.55
CA GLY A 118 2.89 -9.11 -9.57
C GLY A 118 3.73 -8.98 -8.30
N VAL A 119 4.31 -7.81 -8.06
CA VAL A 119 5.00 -7.46 -6.82
C VAL A 119 4.47 -6.11 -6.33
N VAL A 120 4.08 -6.04 -5.08
CA VAL A 120 3.51 -4.85 -4.45
C VAL A 120 4.52 -4.25 -3.48
N HIS A 121 4.75 -2.93 -3.55
CA HIS A 121 5.52 -2.24 -2.53
C HIS A 121 4.64 -1.93 -1.32
N ILE A 122 5.20 -2.03 -0.12
CA ILE A 122 4.48 -1.86 1.14
C ILE A 122 4.92 -0.55 1.81
N ALA A 123 3.95 0.34 2.03
CA ALA A 123 4.09 1.62 2.73
C ALA A 123 2.97 1.77 3.78
N PRO A 124 3.14 1.22 5.00
CA PRO A 124 2.07 1.05 6.00
C PRO A 124 1.36 2.35 6.42
N ALA A 125 2.02 3.49 6.27
CA ALA A 125 1.44 4.78 6.59
C ALA A 125 0.36 5.26 5.59
N PHE A 126 0.28 4.65 4.39
CA PHE A 126 -0.50 5.16 3.27
C PHE A 126 -1.38 4.12 2.57
N GLY A 127 -1.49 2.90 3.10
CA GLY A 127 -2.38 1.85 2.62
C GLY A 127 -2.97 1.03 3.76
N GLN A 128 -4.25 0.64 3.66
CA GLN A 128 -4.89 -0.17 4.69
C GLN A 128 -4.34 -1.61 4.67
N ASP A 129 -4.24 -2.21 3.49
CA ASP A 129 -3.70 -3.57 3.34
C ASP A 129 -2.22 -3.61 3.74
N ASP A 130 -1.45 -2.56 3.39
CA ASP A 130 -0.07 -2.36 3.80
C ASP A 130 0.06 -2.30 5.33
N TYR A 131 -0.86 -1.59 5.99
CA TYR A 131 -0.88 -1.49 7.45
C TYR A 131 -1.19 -2.82 8.12
N GLU A 132 -2.17 -3.58 7.62
CA GLU A 132 -2.53 -4.89 8.18
C GLU A 132 -1.39 -5.92 8.00
N VAL A 133 -0.78 -5.97 6.82
CA VAL A 133 0.37 -6.86 6.60
C VAL A 133 1.59 -6.43 7.41
N ALA A 134 1.78 -5.13 7.61
CA ALA A 134 2.87 -4.62 8.46
C ALA A 134 2.75 -5.06 9.91
N LYS A 135 1.54 -5.14 10.46
CA LYS A 135 1.30 -5.72 11.79
C LYS A 135 1.71 -7.20 11.86
N LYS A 136 1.37 -7.98 10.83
CA LYS A 136 1.68 -9.42 10.77
C LYS A 136 3.19 -9.68 10.76
N TYR A 137 3.96 -8.84 10.07
CA TYR A 137 5.41 -8.99 9.90
C TYR A 137 6.24 -8.09 10.83
N ASP A 138 5.60 -7.35 11.74
CA ASP A 138 6.23 -6.35 12.63
C ASP A 138 7.11 -5.33 11.87
N LEU A 139 6.62 -4.86 10.72
CA LEU A 139 7.33 -3.87 9.91
C LEU A 139 7.28 -2.48 10.55
N PRO A 140 8.30 -1.64 10.30
CA PRO A 140 8.26 -0.23 10.71
C PRO A 140 7.22 0.55 9.89
N MET A 141 6.76 1.66 10.44
CA MET A 141 5.93 2.62 9.73
C MET A 141 6.72 3.91 9.49
N LEU A 142 7.10 4.16 8.23
CA LEU A 142 7.78 5.38 7.83
C LEU A 142 6.74 6.39 7.33
N GLN A 143 6.63 7.53 8.01
CA GLN A 143 5.62 8.55 7.71
C GLN A 143 6.23 9.95 7.61
N PRO A 144 7.13 10.21 6.65
CA PRO A 144 7.77 11.52 6.47
C PRO A 144 6.85 12.50 5.72
N VAL A 145 5.59 12.53 6.11
CA VAL A 145 4.55 13.40 5.52
C VAL A 145 3.76 14.04 6.66
N THR A 146 3.56 15.33 6.57
CA THR A 146 2.76 16.10 7.54
C THR A 146 1.26 15.80 7.39
N ARG A 147 0.44 16.21 8.35
CA ARG A 147 -1.03 16.13 8.26
C ARG A 147 -1.62 16.90 7.08
N GLY A 148 -0.89 17.89 6.56
CA GLY A 148 -1.25 18.66 5.37
C GLY A 148 -0.86 18.00 4.05
N GLY A 149 -0.28 16.79 4.09
CA GLY A 149 0.18 16.07 2.90
C GLY A 149 1.49 16.61 2.32
N LEU A 150 2.28 17.34 3.10
CA LEU A 150 3.58 17.87 2.67
C LEU A 150 4.69 16.97 3.19
N PHE A 151 5.74 16.75 2.40
CA PHE A 151 6.93 16.07 2.88
C PHE A 151 7.60 16.84 4.02
N THR A 152 8.10 16.12 5.03
CA THR A 152 8.87 16.70 6.14
C THR A 152 10.30 17.06 5.71
N GLU A 153 11.02 17.76 6.56
CA GLU A 153 12.43 18.17 6.32
C GLU A 153 13.38 16.96 6.15
N GLU A 154 13.01 15.79 6.63
CA GLU A 154 13.78 14.55 6.43
C GLU A 154 13.90 14.17 4.96
N VAL A 155 12.89 14.52 4.16
CA VAL A 155 12.87 14.28 2.71
C VAL A 155 13.50 15.46 1.99
N THR A 156 14.79 15.63 2.16
CA THR A 156 15.53 16.83 1.80
C THR A 156 15.31 17.34 0.37
N ASP A 157 15.17 16.43 -0.60
CA ASP A 157 14.97 16.81 -2.02
C ASP A 157 13.54 17.32 -2.30
N PHE A 158 12.57 17.00 -1.42
CA PHE A 158 11.15 17.28 -1.64
C PHE A 158 10.49 17.95 -0.44
N ALA A 159 11.26 18.39 0.56
CA ALA A 159 10.75 19.03 1.79
C ALA A 159 9.77 20.18 1.48
N GLY A 160 8.64 20.17 2.18
CA GLY A 160 7.59 21.17 2.03
C GLY A 160 6.72 21.05 0.76
N LYS A 161 7.02 20.13 -0.16
CA LYS A 161 6.17 19.89 -1.32
C LYS A 161 4.97 19.02 -0.95
N PHE A 162 3.81 19.28 -1.57
CA PHE A 162 2.67 18.38 -1.51
C PHE A 162 3.01 17.07 -2.22
N VAL A 163 2.65 15.95 -1.61
CA VAL A 163 3.11 14.61 -2.05
C VAL A 163 2.79 14.31 -3.51
N LYS A 164 1.59 14.63 -4.00
CA LYS A 164 1.22 14.38 -5.40
C LYS A 164 1.96 15.31 -6.38
N ASP A 165 2.30 16.52 -5.96
CA ASP A 165 3.07 17.45 -6.80
C ASP A 165 4.54 16.99 -6.93
N ALA A 166 5.03 16.21 -5.98
CA ALA A 166 6.37 15.64 -6.00
C ALA A 166 6.51 14.39 -6.88
N ASP A 167 5.42 13.77 -7.33
CA ASP A 167 5.45 12.52 -8.11
C ASP A 167 6.38 12.61 -9.33
N ILE A 168 6.32 13.71 -10.07
CA ILE A 168 7.16 13.91 -11.28
C ILE A 168 8.63 14.04 -10.90
N ASP A 169 8.95 14.77 -9.83
CA ASP A 169 10.33 14.98 -9.39
C ASP A 169 10.94 13.66 -8.87
N ILE A 170 10.13 12.86 -8.16
CA ILE A 170 10.52 11.52 -7.69
C ILE A 170 10.82 10.60 -8.88
N ILE A 171 9.98 10.64 -9.92
CA ILE A 171 10.21 9.87 -11.16
C ILE A 171 11.52 10.30 -11.85
N VAL A 172 11.77 11.61 -11.92
CA VAL A 172 13.02 12.14 -12.49
C VAL A 172 14.23 11.66 -11.69
N LYS A 173 14.16 11.70 -10.36
CA LYS A 173 15.22 11.19 -9.48
C LYS A 173 15.44 9.69 -9.69
N LEU A 174 14.38 8.88 -9.71
CA LEU A 174 14.50 7.43 -9.96
C LEU A 174 15.12 7.12 -11.33
N LYS A 175 14.82 7.94 -12.34
CA LYS A 175 15.43 7.83 -13.66
C LYS A 175 16.93 8.16 -13.60
N TYR A 176 17.31 9.25 -12.94
CA TYR A 176 18.69 9.65 -12.77
C TYR A 176 19.52 8.60 -12.02
N ASP A 177 18.94 8.00 -10.98
CA ASP A 177 19.53 6.93 -10.17
C ASP A 177 19.56 5.56 -10.91
N GLY A 178 19.05 5.46 -12.15
CA GLY A 178 19.00 4.23 -12.93
C GLY A 178 18.03 3.17 -12.41
N LYS A 179 17.10 3.55 -11.53
CA LYS A 179 16.13 2.68 -10.85
C LYS A 179 14.78 2.64 -11.58
N LEU A 180 14.47 3.61 -12.42
CA LEU A 180 13.26 3.63 -13.24
C LEU A 180 13.41 2.67 -14.42
N TYR A 181 12.54 1.67 -14.52
CA TYR A 181 12.46 0.79 -15.68
C TYR A 181 11.57 1.40 -16.78
N LYS A 182 10.33 1.78 -16.43
CA LYS A 182 9.32 2.30 -17.37
C LYS A 182 8.38 3.29 -16.67
N LYS A 183 7.94 4.30 -17.40
CA LYS A 183 6.86 5.22 -16.98
C LYS A 183 5.68 5.08 -17.93
N GLU A 184 4.49 4.98 -17.39
CA GLU A 184 3.24 4.98 -18.12
C GLU A 184 2.28 6.03 -17.54
N THR A 185 1.16 6.25 -18.19
CA THR A 185 0.05 7.06 -17.67
C THR A 185 -1.16 6.16 -17.60
N ILE A 186 -1.79 6.13 -16.44
CA ILE A 186 -3.04 5.42 -16.24
C ILE A 186 -4.20 6.40 -16.12
N GLU A 187 -5.36 5.99 -16.56
CA GLU A 187 -6.61 6.71 -16.36
C GLU A 187 -7.48 5.87 -15.43
N HIS A 188 -7.79 6.43 -14.27
CA HIS A 188 -8.51 5.71 -13.22
C HIS A 188 -9.41 6.65 -12.41
N GLN A 189 -10.35 6.09 -11.67
CA GLN A 189 -11.16 6.85 -10.73
C GLN A 189 -10.35 7.15 -9.46
N TYR A 190 -10.16 8.43 -9.16
CA TYR A 190 -9.47 8.90 -7.97
C TYR A 190 -10.41 9.68 -7.04
N PRO A 191 -10.33 9.51 -5.70
CA PRO A 191 -11.18 10.22 -4.77
C PRO A 191 -10.71 11.66 -4.55
N PHE A 192 -11.65 12.59 -4.61
CA PHE A 192 -11.45 14.00 -4.27
C PHE A 192 -12.33 14.39 -3.09
N SER A 193 -11.93 15.43 -2.37
CA SER A 193 -12.75 15.99 -1.31
C SER A 193 -14.08 16.45 -1.86
N TRP A 194 -15.19 16.01 -1.26
CA TRP A 194 -16.52 16.44 -1.67
C TRP A 194 -16.85 17.90 -1.32
N ARG A 195 -16.08 18.50 -0.41
CA ARG A 195 -16.22 19.92 -0.03
C ARG A 195 -15.28 20.83 -0.80
N HIS A 196 -14.09 20.34 -1.12
CA HIS A 196 -13.06 21.04 -1.87
C HIS A 196 -12.74 20.19 -3.10
N THR A 197 -13.57 20.35 -4.12
CA THR A 197 -13.62 19.42 -5.25
C THR A 197 -12.31 19.27 -6.03
N ASP A 198 -11.36 20.18 -5.87
CA ASP A 198 -10.06 20.12 -6.55
C ASP A 198 -8.94 19.53 -5.70
N VAL A 199 -9.24 19.16 -4.44
CA VAL A 199 -8.25 18.59 -3.53
C VAL A 199 -8.32 17.07 -3.56
N PRO A 200 -7.27 16.37 -4.03
CA PRO A 200 -7.20 14.91 -3.99
C PRO A 200 -7.11 14.41 -2.55
N VAL A 201 -7.74 13.29 -2.27
CA VAL A 201 -7.67 12.62 -0.97
C VAL A 201 -6.51 11.65 -0.98
N ILE A 202 -5.68 11.67 0.07
CA ILE A 202 -4.63 10.68 0.29
C ILE A 202 -5.00 9.81 1.49
N TYR A 203 -4.60 8.53 1.47
CA TYR A 203 -4.59 7.71 2.67
C TYR A 203 -3.48 8.17 3.59
N TYR A 204 -3.75 8.24 4.88
CA TYR A 204 -2.82 8.74 5.88
C TYR A 204 -3.09 8.08 7.23
N ALA A 205 -2.15 7.32 7.75
CA ALA A 205 -2.28 6.68 9.06
C ALA A 205 -2.16 7.72 10.18
N ARG A 206 -3.07 7.68 11.13
CA ARG A 206 -3.05 8.56 12.29
C ARG A 206 -3.64 7.89 13.53
N GLU A 207 -3.16 8.31 14.68
CA GLU A 207 -3.71 7.89 15.94
C GLU A 207 -5.18 8.31 16.07
N SER A 208 -6.01 7.39 16.50
CA SER A 208 -7.45 7.59 16.65
C SER A 208 -7.98 6.74 17.78
N TRP A 209 -9.04 7.22 18.42
CA TRP A 209 -9.78 6.44 19.40
C TRP A 209 -10.73 5.48 18.69
N PHE A 210 -10.72 4.23 19.15
CA PHE A 210 -11.61 3.19 18.65
C PHE A 210 -12.34 2.51 19.79
N ILE A 211 -13.61 2.14 19.57
CA ILE A 211 -14.28 1.14 20.38
C ILE A 211 -14.02 -0.22 19.72
N ARG A 212 -13.46 -1.17 20.48
CA ARG A 212 -13.14 -2.52 19.97
C ARG A 212 -14.42 -3.34 19.84
N THR A 213 -15.25 -2.99 18.84
CA THR A 213 -16.53 -3.66 18.58
C THR A 213 -16.32 -5.07 18.01
N THR A 214 -15.19 -5.35 17.39
CA THR A 214 -14.84 -6.68 16.85
C THR A 214 -14.75 -7.75 17.95
N GLU A 215 -14.38 -7.37 19.18
CA GLU A 215 -14.33 -8.29 20.33
C GLU A 215 -15.71 -8.90 20.64
N TYR A 216 -16.78 -8.15 20.38
CA TYR A 216 -18.14 -8.57 20.65
C TYR A 216 -18.88 -9.10 19.42
N ALA A 217 -18.28 -9.07 18.22
CA ALA A 217 -18.92 -9.47 16.97
C ALA A 217 -19.50 -10.88 17.01
N PRO A 218 -18.80 -11.93 17.51
CA PRO A 218 -19.37 -13.27 17.60
C PRO A 218 -20.63 -13.33 18.46
N LYS A 219 -20.63 -12.59 19.58
CA LYS A 219 -21.79 -12.53 20.48
C LYS A 219 -22.94 -11.76 19.87
N MET A 220 -22.66 -10.70 19.12
CA MET A 220 -23.70 -9.94 18.41
C MET A 220 -24.38 -10.80 17.33
N VAL A 221 -23.59 -11.59 16.57
CA VAL A 221 -24.12 -12.55 15.58
C VAL A 221 -24.98 -13.61 16.23
N GLU A 222 -24.52 -14.20 17.33
CA GLU A 222 -25.30 -15.17 18.11
C GLU A 222 -26.67 -14.58 18.55
N LEU A 223 -26.64 -13.37 19.13
CA LEU A 223 -27.88 -12.71 19.59
C LEU A 223 -28.78 -12.32 18.40
N ASN A 224 -28.22 -11.86 17.29
CA ASN A 224 -28.97 -11.57 16.07
C ASN A 224 -29.80 -12.78 15.60
N ASN A 225 -29.22 -13.98 15.68
CA ASN A 225 -29.88 -15.22 15.28
C ASN A 225 -31.06 -15.61 16.21
N THR A 226 -31.20 -14.98 17.38
CA THR A 226 -32.36 -15.18 18.29
C THR A 226 -33.51 -14.24 17.99
N ILE A 227 -33.33 -13.22 17.15
CA ILE A 227 -34.34 -12.21 16.82
C ILE A 227 -35.26 -12.74 15.72
N ASN A 228 -36.56 -12.57 15.92
CA ASN A 228 -37.55 -12.85 14.88
C ASN A 228 -37.64 -11.66 13.91
N TRP A 229 -36.84 -11.72 12.84
CA TRP A 229 -36.82 -10.71 11.80
C TRP A 229 -38.01 -10.82 10.85
N TYR A 230 -38.55 -9.66 10.44
CA TYR A 230 -39.58 -9.61 9.42
C TYR A 230 -39.23 -8.51 8.39
N PRO A 231 -38.95 -8.88 7.13
CA PRO A 231 -38.79 -10.24 6.64
C PRO A 231 -37.51 -10.93 7.18
N PRO A 232 -37.44 -12.26 7.24
CA PRO A 232 -36.31 -13.04 7.82
C PRO A 232 -34.97 -12.74 7.19
N GLU A 233 -34.92 -12.44 5.90
CA GLU A 233 -33.70 -12.15 5.12
C GLU A 233 -32.95 -10.92 5.62
N VAL A 234 -33.60 -10.03 6.35
CA VAL A 234 -32.91 -8.87 6.95
C VAL A 234 -31.88 -9.33 7.98
N GLY A 235 -32.25 -10.31 8.82
CA GLY A 235 -31.42 -10.82 9.90
C GLY A 235 -30.27 -11.68 9.40
N SER A 236 -30.52 -12.60 8.46
CA SER A 236 -29.51 -13.49 7.90
C SER A 236 -28.72 -12.89 6.72
N GLY A 237 -29.26 -11.84 6.11
CA GLY A 237 -28.62 -11.15 4.98
C GLY A 237 -27.93 -9.87 5.41
N ARG A 238 -28.51 -8.70 5.04
CA ARG A 238 -27.83 -7.40 5.17
C ARG A 238 -27.33 -7.09 6.57
N PHE A 239 -28.15 -7.36 7.61
CA PHE A 239 -27.78 -7.05 8.99
C PHE A 239 -26.81 -8.08 9.57
N GLY A 240 -27.05 -9.39 9.30
CA GLY A 240 -26.15 -10.47 9.70
C GLY A 240 -24.76 -10.28 9.12
N ASN A 241 -24.65 -10.10 7.80
CA ASN A 241 -23.39 -9.84 7.13
C ASN A 241 -22.68 -8.60 7.70
N TRP A 242 -23.41 -7.52 8.01
CA TRP A 242 -22.82 -6.33 8.61
C TRP A 242 -22.24 -6.61 10.01
N LEU A 243 -22.86 -7.50 10.79
CA LEU A 243 -22.32 -7.92 12.09
C LEU A 243 -21.10 -8.83 11.96
N GLU A 244 -21.10 -9.74 10.97
CA GLU A 244 -19.98 -10.65 10.67
C GLU A 244 -18.76 -9.89 10.17
N ASP A 245 -18.97 -8.91 9.29
CA ASP A 245 -17.93 -8.04 8.72
C ASP A 245 -17.62 -6.82 9.61
N ASN A 246 -17.99 -6.89 10.91
CA ASN A 246 -17.83 -5.77 11.82
C ASN A 246 -16.37 -5.32 11.92
N LYS A 247 -16.17 -4.00 11.95
CA LYS A 247 -14.87 -3.35 12.17
C LYS A 247 -14.92 -2.49 13.42
N ASP A 248 -13.80 -2.34 14.09
CA ASP A 248 -13.68 -1.46 15.25
C ASP A 248 -14.17 -0.05 14.90
N TRP A 249 -14.98 0.51 15.78
CA TRP A 249 -15.63 1.79 15.54
C TRP A 249 -14.70 2.96 15.82
N ALA A 250 -14.21 3.61 14.76
CA ALA A 250 -13.40 4.83 14.86
C ALA A 250 -14.24 6.01 15.34
N LEU A 251 -13.89 6.57 16.50
CA LEU A 251 -14.58 7.71 17.11
C LEU A 251 -13.96 9.05 16.72
N SER A 252 -12.65 9.10 16.54
CA SER A 252 -11.92 10.35 16.29
C SER A 252 -12.34 11.02 14.99
N ARG A 253 -12.50 12.35 15.05
CA ARG A 253 -12.74 13.22 13.89
C ARG A 253 -11.95 14.50 14.07
N ASP A 254 -11.15 14.91 13.07
CA ASP A 254 -10.44 16.19 13.09
C ASP A 254 -11.38 17.32 12.67
N ARG A 255 -12.18 17.77 13.62
CA ARG A 255 -13.12 18.87 13.42
C ARG A 255 -13.20 19.72 14.67
N PHE A 256 -13.15 21.01 14.50
CA PHE A 256 -13.33 21.98 15.59
C PHE A 256 -14.81 22.24 15.92
N TRP A 257 -15.71 21.65 15.15
CA TRP A 257 -17.16 21.76 15.35
C TRP A 257 -17.73 20.41 15.73
N ALA A 258 -17.83 20.13 16.99
CA ALA A 258 -18.58 19.03 17.60
C ALA A 258 -18.29 18.96 19.10
N THR A 259 -19.02 18.13 19.81
CA THR A 259 -18.72 17.79 21.21
C THR A 259 -17.40 17.02 21.27
N PRO A 260 -16.45 17.44 22.12
CA PRO A 260 -15.22 16.66 22.33
C PRO A 260 -15.52 15.29 22.93
N LEU A 261 -14.66 14.30 22.65
CA LEU A 261 -14.79 12.97 23.25
C LEU A 261 -14.43 13.06 24.75
N PRO A 262 -15.36 12.75 25.68
CA PRO A 262 -15.11 12.78 27.11
C PRO A 262 -14.39 11.49 27.55
N VAL A 263 -13.12 11.32 27.14
CA VAL A 263 -12.32 10.14 27.47
C VAL A 263 -11.41 10.43 28.65
N TRP A 264 -11.52 9.62 29.70
CA TRP A 264 -10.61 9.61 30.84
C TRP A 264 -9.75 8.36 30.76
N VAL A 265 -8.47 8.51 30.98
CA VAL A 265 -7.51 7.41 31.00
C VAL A 265 -7.05 7.21 32.43
N SER A 266 -7.15 5.98 32.96
CA SER A 266 -6.56 5.64 34.26
C SER A 266 -5.05 5.47 34.14
N GLU A 267 -4.34 5.82 35.17
CA GLU A 267 -2.89 5.56 35.32
C GLU A 267 -2.57 4.08 35.40
#